data_4ee61f73bbb73b92b0e75ba6a10d5d66
#
_entry.id   4ee61f73bbb73b92b0e75ba6a10d5d66
#
_cell.length_a   1.000
_cell.length_b   1.000
_cell.length_c   1.000
_cell.angle_alpha   90.00
_cell.angle_beta   90.00
_cell.angle_gamma   90.00
#
_symmetry.space_group_name_H-M   'P 1'
#
loop_
_entity.id
_entity.type
_entity.pdbx_description
1 polymer ?
#
loop_
_entity_poly.entity_id
_entity_poly.type
_entity_poly.pdbx_seq_one_letter_code
_entity_poly.pdbx_strand_id
1 'polypeptide(L)'
;MEKIDFVVTWLDSSDSEWQKEYEFYKAKEKGDMSKARFRDMNLFRYWFRSVETYAPWVNKVFLITNGKFPDWINKNNPKLVLVKHEDYIPKEFLPTFNSITIELHMHNIKGLSEHFVYFNDDIIINSPVSQEYYFRNGLPCDLNKETCFNVPIYTDRDRFSINMSILANIGIINSQFRRWSTVCQSPKRWFGPHLGIKGLIMSTLLARQRLFVGFTNFHSEQAFLKSVFYEVWEKAPIFMNDSCTRFRAEITANPYIFKYWQFATNRFFPMKRRGYYFFITEKGVFDQIERELSNAKNISCCFNDTPLCSDDDFDIICKKLQNLLEMKLPNKSSFEL
;
A
#
# COMPACT_ATOMS: atom_id res chain seq x y z
N MET A 1 9.30 -17.65 16.32
CA MET A 1 9.26 -16.50 15.39
C MET A 1 7.87 -15.90 15.47
N GLU A 2 7.77 -14.59 15.37
CA GLU A 2 6.48 -13.89 15.33
C GLU A 2 5.74 -14.25 14.04
N LYS A 3 4.41 -14.37 14.13
CA LYS A 3 3.59 -14.64 12.95
C LYS A 3 3.46 -13.36 12.14
N ILE A 4 3.79 -13.44 10.85
CA ILE A 4 3.64 -12.33 9.91
C ILE A 4 2.61 -12.74 8.86
N ASP A 5 1.53 -11.98 8.77
CA ASP A 5 0.48 -12.19 7.78
C ASP A 5 0.66 -11.24 6.60
N PHE A 6 0.21 -11.66 5.42
CA PHE A 6 0.06 -10.78 4.27
C PHE A 6 -1.42 -10.42 4.09
N VAL A 7 -1.67 -9.18 3.76
CA VAL A 7 -3.00 -8.65 3.46
C VAL A 7 -2.96 -8.09 2.06
N VAL A 8 -3.90 -8.49 1.21
CA VAL A 8 -4.03 -7.98 -0.16
C VAL A 8 -5.48 -7.65 -0.46
N THR A 9 -5.72 -6.52 -1.10
CA THR A 9 -7.02 -6.10 -1.60
C THR A 9 -7.14 -6.46 -3.07
N TRP A 10 -8.34 -6.89 -3.49
CA TRP A 10 -8.66 -7.14 -4.88
C TRP A 10 -10.13 -6.84 -5.19
N LEU A 11 -10.39 -6.37 -6.40
CA LEU A 11 -11.71 -6.05 -6.89
C LEU A 11 -11.89 -6.56 -8.31
N ASP A 12 -13.01 -7.27 -8.57
CA ASP A 12 -13.48 -7.52 -9.93
C ASP A 12 -14.34 -6.35 -10.41
N SER A 13 -13.72 -5.43 -11.12
CA SER A 13 -14.43 -4.28 -11.68
C SER A 13 -15.37 -4.64 -12.84
N SER A 14 -15.31 -5.86 -13.39
CA SER A 14 -16.18 -6.39 -14.43
C SER A 14 -17.48 -6.98 -13.86
N ASP A 15 -17.56 -7.16 -12.53
CA ASP A 15 -18.76 -7.68 -11.88
C ASP A 15 -19.98 -6.78 -12.11
N SER A 16 -21.02 -7.34 -12.70
CA SER A 16 -22.22 -6.59 -13.09
C SER A 16 -23.02 -6.06 -11.90
N GLU A 17 -22.99 -6.74 -10.75
CA GLU A 17 -23.67 -6.28 -9.54
C GLU A 17 -22.91 -5.11 -8.92
N TRP A 18 -21.57 -5.21 -8.83
CA TRP A 18 -20.73 -4.12 -8.37
C TRP A 18 -20.87 -2.88 -9.29
N GLN A 19 -20.89 -3.07 -10.62
CA GLN A 19 -21.06 -1.95 -11.56
C GLN A 19 -22.39 -1.24 -11.38
N LYS A 20 -23.51 -1.98 -11.19
CA LYS A 20 -24.82 -1.39 -10.92
C LYS A 20 -24.81 -0.57 -9.63
N GLU A 21 -24.24 -1.12 -8.58
CA GLU A 21 -24.12 -0.43 -7.29
C GLU A 21 -23.23 0.81 -7.39
N TYR A 22 -22.08 0.71 -8.05
CA TYR A 22 -21.17 1.82 -8.31
C TYR A 22 -21.87 2.97 -9.07
N GLU A 23 -22.53 2.69 -10.19
CA GLU A 23 -23.22 3.71 -10.99
C GLU A 23 -24.40 4.33 -10.23
N PHE A 24 -25.11 3.56 -9.41
CA PHE A 24 -26.19 4.08 -8.56
C PHE A 24 -25.69 5.16 -7.58
N TYR A 25 -24.59 4.91 -6.91
CA TYR A 25 -24.03 5.87 -5.95
C TYR A 25 -23.26 7.01 -6.63
N LYS A 26 -22.57 6.73 -7.72
CA LYS A 26 -21.89 7.74 -8.55
C LYS A 26 -22.83 8.83 -9.05
N ALA A 27 -24.07 8.48 -9.38
CA ALA A 27 -25.08 9.45 -9.78
C ALA A 27 -25.51 10.38 -8.64
N LYS A 28 -25.27 10.01 -7.38
CA LYS A 28 -25.76 10.71 -6.18
C LYS A 28 -24.67 11.45 -5.41
N GLU A 29 -23.44 11.01 -5.52
CA GLU A 29 -22.33 11.50 -4.71
C GLU A 29 -21.21 12.05 -5.59
N LYS A 30 -20.38 12.91 -5.01
CA LYS A 30 -19.17 13.47 -5.65
C LYS A 30 -17.93 12.73 -5.14
N GLY A 31 -16.93 12.60 -5.99
CA GLY A 31 -15.63 12.02 -5.63
C GLY A 31 -14.80 11.70 -6.87
N ASP A 32 -13.62 11.13 -6.66
CA ASP A 32 -12.78 10.68 -7.76
C ASP A 32 -13.27 9.32 -8.27
N MET A 33 -13.70 9.30 -9.53
CA MET A 33 -14.34 8.20 -10.22
C MET A 33 -13.63 7.84 -11.53
N SER A 34 -12.30 8.01 -11.56
CA SER A 34 -11.46 7.72 -12.73
C SER A 34 -11.51 6.24 -13.12
N LYS A 35 -11.73 5.93 -14.41
CA LYS A 35 -11.76 4.55 -14.92
C LYS A 35 -10.43 3.80 -14.73
N ALA A 36 -9.30 4.49 -14.83
CA ALA A 36 -7.97 3.88 -14.68
C ALA A 36 -7.78 3.20 -13.31
N ARG A 37 -8.53 3.60 -12.28
CA ARG A 37 -8.47 3.00 -10.94
C ARG A 37 -9.06 1.59 -10.86
N PHE A 38 -9.81 1.19 -11.86
CA PHE A 38 -10.57 -0.06 -11.88
C PHE A 38 -10.20 -0.96 -13.06
N ARG A 39 -9.18 -0.58 -13.87
CA ARG A 39 -8.68 -1.47 -14.93
C ARG A 39 -7.87 -2.60 -14.28
N ASP A 40 -8.15 -3.85 -14.68
CA ASP A 40 -7.42 -5.03 -14.19
C ASP A 40 -6.40 -5.48 -15.24
N MET A 41 -5.14 -5.57 -14.83
CA MET A 41 -4.05 -6.11 -15.66
C MET A 41 -4.03 -7.64 -15.69
N ASN A 42 -4.93 -8.31 -14.94
CA ASN A 42 -4.98 -9.75 -14.75
C ASN A 42 -3.66 -10.35 -14.23
N LEU A 43 -2.98 -9.63 -13.32
CA LEU A 43 -1.71 -10.05 -12.73
C LEU A 43 -1.88 -10.77 -11.40
N PHE A 44 -3.07 -10.80 -10.83
CA PHE A 44 -3.29 -11.19 -9.45
C PHE A 44 -2.92 -12.66 -9.16
N ARG A 45 -2.98 -13.57 -10.15
CA ARG A 45 -2.43 -14.95 -10.00
C ARG A 45 -0.95 -14.95 -9.69
N TYR A 46 -0.19 -14.09 -10.37
CA TYR A 46 1.25 -14.00 -10.21
C TYR A 46 1.63 -13.43 -8.86
N TRP A 47 0.75 -12.63 -8.24
CA TRP A 47 0.91 -12.21 -6.86
C TRP A 47 0.98 -13.44 -5.93
N PHE A 48 0.02 -14.37 -6.01
CA PHE A 48 0.00 -15.59 -5.21
C PHE A 48 1.18 -16.52 -5.52
N ARG A 49 1.53 -16.68 -6.79
CA ARG A 49 2.71 -17.45 -7.21
C ARG A 49 3.99 -16.84 -6.63
N SER A 50 4.11 -15.52 -6.62
CA SER A 50 5.26 -14.81 -6.06
C SER A 50 5.35 -14.98 -4.53
N VAL A 51 4.23 -14.92 -3.84
CA VAL A 51 4.16 -15.17 -2.38
C VAL A 51 4.63 -16.57 -2.05
N GLU A 52 4.12 -17.59 -2.75
CA GLU A 52 4.52 -18.98 -2.49
C GLU A 52 5.99 -19.23 -2.82
N THR A 53 6.47 -18.65 -3.93
CA THR A 53 7.84 -18.87 -4.40
C THR A 53 8.87 -18.10 -3.57
N TYR A 54 8.59 -16.84 -3.23
CA TYR A 54 9.59 -15.93 -2.68
C TYR A 54 9.40 -15.60 -1.19
N ALA A 55 8.21 -15.86 -0.64
CA ALA A 55 7.88 -15.67 0.77
C ALA A 55 7.14 -16.88 1.37
N PRO A 56 7.63 -18.14 1.22
CA PRO A 56 6.93 -19.35 1.67
C PRO A 56 6.71 -19.39 3.19
N TRP A 57 7.40 -18.56 3.93
CA TRP A 57 7.34 -18.42 5.38
C TRP A 57 6.10 -17.65 5.88
N VAL A 58 5.33 -17.02 4.98
CA VAL A 58 4.12 -16.25 5.36
C VAL A 58 3.17 -17.12 6.19
N ASN A 59 2.65 -16.56 7.30
CA ASN A 59 1.75 -17.31 8.17
C ASN A 59 0.38 -17.50 7.52
N LYS A 60 -0.29 -16.42 7.14
CA LYS A 60 -1.57 -16.42 6.41
C LYS A 60 -1.61 -15.29 5.39
N VAL A 61 -2.44 -15.47 4.38
CA VAL A 61 -2.78 -14.46 3.38
C VAL A 61 -4.25 -14.11 3.55
N PHE A 62 -4.52 -12.85 3.87
CA PHE A 62 -5.87 -12.30 3.98
C PHE A 62 -6.22 -11.62 2.65
N LEU A 63 -7.14 -12.23 1.91
CA LEU A 63 -7.66 -11.68 0.67
C LEU A 63 -8.94 -10.89 0.94
N ILE A 64 -8.86 -9.58 0.78
CA ILE A 64 -9.95 -8.64 1.01
C ILE A 64 -10.65 -8.33 -0.31
N THR A 65 -11.98 -8.48 -0.34
CA THR A 65 -12.81 -8.15 -1.49
C THR A 65 -14.15 -7.53 -1.05
N ASN A 66 -14.92 -7.06 -2.02
CA ASN A 66 -16.31 -6.63 -1.82
C ASN A 66 -17.30 -7.79 -1.59
N GLY A 67 -16.82 -9.04 -1.57
CA GLY A 67 -17.64 -10.26 -1.41
C GLY A 67 -17.50 -11.22 -2.58
N LYS A 68 -17.03 -10.76 -3.74
CA LYS A 68 -16.70 -11.61 -4.88
C LYS A 68 -15.21 -11.94 -4.89
N PHE A 69 -14.88 -13.20 -5.00
CA PHE A 69 -13.51 -13.72 -5.03
C PHE A 69 -13.19 -14.26 -6.41
N PRO A 70 -11.91 -14.25 -6.85
CA PRO A 70 -11.54 -14.82 -8.14
C PRO A 70 -11.98 -16.29 -8.27
N ASP A 71 -12.56 -16.67 -9.41
CA ASP A 71 -13.06 -18.03 -9.63
C ASP A 71 -11.95 -19.11 -9.61
N TRP A 72 -10.71 -18.70 -9.91
CA TRP A 72 -9.56 -19.58 -9.91
C TRP A 72 -8.91 -19.77 -8.53
N ILE A 73 -9.39 -19.08 -7.47
CA ILE A 73 -8.80 -19.16 -6.14
C ILE A 73 -9.19 -20.45 -5.42
N ASN A 74 -8.22 -21.15 -4.87
CA ASN A 74 -8.44 -22.33 -4.02
C ASN A 74 -8.86 -21.91 -2.61
N LYS A 75 -10.16 -21.82 -2.38
CA LYS A 75 -10.75 -21.39 -1.09
C LYS A 75 -10.42 -22.34 0.07
N ASN A 76 -9.95 -23.54 -0.21
CA ASN A 76 -9.58 -24.56 0.79
C ASN A 76 -8.10 -24.49 1.20
N ASN A 77 -7.31 -23.57 0.63
CA ASN A 77 -5.92 -23.43 1.03
C ASN A 77 -5.82 -23.02 2.52
N PRO A 78 -5.07 -23.78 3.36
CA PRO A 78 -5.03 -23.54 4.80
C PRO A 78 -4.36 -22.20 5.19
N LYS A 79 -3.60 -21.59 4.29
CA LYS A 79 -3.00 -20.27 4.51
C LYS A 79 -3.91 -19.12 4.05
N LEU A 80 -4.95 -19.39 3.25
CA LEU A 80 -5.83 -18.35 2.73
C LEU A 80 -6.97 -18.04 3.71
N VAL A 81 -7.19 -16.76 3.96
CA VAL A 81 -8.34 -16.24 4.70
C VAL A 81 -9.10 -15.28 3.79
N LEU A 82 -10.34 -15.61 3.49
CA LEU A 82 -11.21 -14.77 2.67
C LEU A 82 -11.92 -13.77 3.58
N VAL A 83 -11.84 -12.49 3.23
CA VAL A 83 -12.38 -11.36 4.02
C VAL A 83 -13.22 -10.48 3.13
N LYS A 84 -14.46 -10.24 3.53
CA LYS A 84 -15.33 -9.27 2.84
C LYS A 84 -15.26 -7.92 3.54
N HIS A 85 -15.56 -6.86 2.82
CA HIS A 85 -15.65 -5.51 3.41
C HIS A 85 -16.60 -5.49 4.62
N GLU A 86 -17.74 -6.18 4.54
CA GLU A 86 -18.75 -6.25 5.62
C GLU A 86 -18.28 -6.96 6.89
N ASP A 87 -17.20 -7.76 6.82
CA ASP A 87 -16.68 -8.52 7.97
C ASP A 87 -15.91 -7.64 8.94
N TYR A 88 -15.44 -6.44 8.51
CA TYR A 88 -14.55 -5.63 9.33
C TYR A 88 -14.72 -4.10 9.20
N ILE A 89 -15.43 -3.62 8.17
CA ILE A 89 -15.74 -2.20 7.99
C ILE A 89 -17.11 -1.91 8.62
N PRO A 90 -17.24 -0.86 9.46
CA PRO A 90 -18.53 -0.46 10.01
C PRO A 90 -19.58 -0.19 8.93
N LYS A 91 -20.83 -0.58 9.20
CA LYS A 91 -21.92 -0.53 8.22
C LYS A 91 -22.21 0.85 7.66
N GLU A 92 -21.98 1.89 8.43
CA GLU A 92 -22.15 3.30 8.02
C GLU A 92 -21.24 3.71 6.86
N PHE A 93 -20.12 3.01 6.65
CA PHE A 93 -19.17 3.28 5.57
C PHE A 93 -19.37 2.36 4.35
N LEU A 94 -20.37 1.48 4.39
CA LEU A 94 -20.67 0.52 3.31
C LEU A 94 -21.90 0.93 2.48
N PRO A 95 -21.97 0.57 1.20
CA PRO A 95 -20.85 0.06 0.41
C PRO A 95 -19.80 1.15 0.17
N THR A 96 -18.55 0.76 -0.06
CA THR A 96 -17.47 1.70 -0.36
C THR A 96 -16.74 1.31 -1.65
N PHE A 97 -16.42 2.33 -2.45
CA PHE A 97 -15.62 2.27 -3.67
C PHE A 97 -14.28 2.99 -3.47
N ASN A 98 -13.91 3.19 -2.21
CA ASN A 98 -12.73 3.92 -1.80
C ASN A 98 -11.74 3.00 -1.08
N SER A 99 -10.61 2.70 -1.73
CA SER A 99 -9.56 1.85 -1.13
C SER A 99 -9.07 2.40 0.22
N ILE A 100 -9.07 3.73 0.41
CA ILE A 100 -8.66 4.34 1.68
C ILE A 100 -9.58 3.86 2.82
N THR A 101 -10.90 3.89 2.63
CA THR A 101 -11.85 3.38 3.63
C THR A 101 -11.60 1.90 3.96
N ILE A 102 -11.30 1.10 2.94
CA ILE A 102 -10.96 -0.33 3.09
C ILE A 102 -9.68 -0.49 3.92
N GLU A 103 -8.65 0.26 3.59
CA GLU A 103 -7.32 0.19 4.19
C GLU A 103 -7.27 0.70 5.63
N LEU A 104 -8.01 1.76 5.95
CA LEU A 104 -8.02 2.35 7.29
C LEU A 104 -8.63 1.42 8.36
N HIS A 105 -9.44 0.44 7.98
CA HIS A 105 -10.13 -0.47 8.90
C HIS A 105 -9.46 -1.85 9.06
N MET A 106 -8.31 -2.13 8.42
CA MET A 106 -7.68 -3.47 8.43
C MET A 106 -7.45 -4.04 9.84
N HIS A 107 -7.28 -3.21 10.85
CA HIS A 107 -7.10 -3.65 12.24
C HIS A 107 -8.32 -4.39 12.81
N ASN A 108 -9.50 -4.20 12.24
CA ASN A 108 -10.72 -4.90 12.65
C ASN A 108 -10.82 -6.32 12.07
N ILE A 109 -9.92 -6.71 11.15
CA ILE A 109 -9.94 -8.05 10.56
C ILE A 109 -9.71 -9.10 11.65
N LYS A 110 -10.67 -10.02 11.77
CA LYS A 110 -10.62 -11.08 12.76
C LYS A 110 -9.48 -12.05 12.45
N GLY A 111 -8.64 -12.31 13.44
CA GLY A 111 -7.53 -13.26 13.32
C GLY A 111 -6.28 -12.72 12.63
N LEU A 112 -6.27 -11.45 12.16
CA LEU A 112 -5.06 -10.79 11.66
C LEU A 112 -4.03 -10.64 12.78
N SER A 113 -2.79 -11.05 12.51
CA SER A 113 -1.66 -10.95 13.44
C SER A 113 -1.27 -9.50 13.74
N GLU A 114 -0.54 -9.28 14.86
CA GLU A 114 0.04 -7.97 15.18
C GLU A 114 0.96 -7.45 14.07
N HIS A 115 1.76 -8.37 13.49
CA HIS A 115 2.68 -8.07 12.40
C HIS A 115 2.04 -8.46 11.07
N PHE A 116 1.80 -7.51 10.19
CA PHE A 116 1.30 -7.81 8.85
C PHE A 116 1.93 -6.90 7.79
N VAL A 117 1.94 -7.40 6.56
CA VAL A 117 2.39 -6.64 5.38
C VAL A 117 1.21 -6.46 4.45
N TYR A 118 0.92 -5.22 4.12
CA TYR A 118 -0.14 -4.85 3.18
C TYR A 118 0.39 -4.70 1.76
N PHE A 119 -0.35 -5.25 0.81
CA PHE A 119 -0.10 -5.18 -0.63
C PHE A 119 -1.34 -4.67 -1.36
N ASN A 120 -1.14 -3.87 -2.40
CA ASN A 120 -2.11 -3.75 -3.46
C ASN A 120 -1.93 -4.90 -4.44
N ASP A 121 -2.95 -5.19 -5.26
CA ASP A 121 -2.94 -6.27 -6.27
C ASP A 121 -1.97 -6.03 -7.44
N ASP A 122 -1.49 -4.79 -7.60
CA ASP A 122 -0.48 -4.37 -8.58
C ASP A 122 0.98 -4.49 -8.09
N ILE A 123 1.21 -5.00 -6.86
CA ILE A 123 2.54 -5.14 -6.26
C ILE A 123 2.96 -6.61 -6.22
N ILE A 124 3.91 -7.02 -7.07
CA ILE A 124 4.42 -8.39 -7.14
C ILE A 124 5.74 -8.51 -6.40
N ILE A 125 5.92 -9.58 -5.60
CA ILE A 125 7.22 -9.90 -5.02
C ILE A 125 8.12 -10.44 -6.15
N ASN A 126 9.26 -9.79 -6.36
CA ASN A 126 10.11 -10.03 -7.52
C ASN A 126 11.29 -10.95 -7.26
N SER A 127 11.68 -11.13 -5.99
CA SER A 127 12.84 -11.91 -5.59
C SER A 127 12.64 -12.52 -4.20
N PRO A 128 13.37 -13.60 -3.85
CA PRO A 128 13.30 -14.21 -2.53
C PRO A 128 13.46 -13.18 -1.42
N VAL A 129 12.56 -13.20 -0.47
CA VAL A 129 12.52 -12.26 0.65
C VAL A 129 12.40 -12.99 1.98
N SER A 130 13.17 -12.56 2.97
CA SER A 130 13.08 -13.11 4.34
C SER A 130 12.15 -12.27 5.22
N GLN A 131 11.77 -12.84 6.36
CA GLN A 131 10.96 -12.13 7.36
C GLN A 131 11.63 -10.84 7.84
N GLU A 132 12.98 -10.86 7.97
CA GLU A 132 13.78 -9.73 8.43
C GLU A 132 13.79 -8.54 7.46
N TYR A 133 13.33 -8.72 6.23
CA TYR A 133 13.10 -7.60 5.31
C TYR A 133 11.90 -6.76 5.74
N TYR A 134 10.88 -7.40 6.32
CA TYR A 134 9.65 -6.74 6.77
C TYR A 134 9.68 -6.38 8.26
N PHE A 135 10.24 -7.27 9.11
CA PHE A 135 10.28 -7.05 10.54
C PHE A 135 11.61 -7.48 11.15
N ARG A 136 12.17 -6.64 12.01
CA ARG A 136 13.37 -6.95 12.81
C ARG A 136 13.10 -6.59 14.26
N ASN A 137 13.36 -7.53 15.16
CA ASN A 137 13.13 -7.35 16.61
C ASN A 137 11.70 -6.87 16.92
N GLY A 138 10.70 -7.43 16.24
CA GLY A 138 9.30 -7.04 16.38
C GLY A 138 8.94 -5.68 15.78
N LEU A 139 9.83 -5.02 15.10
CA LEU A 139 9.62 -3.69 14.52
C LEU A 139 9.54 -3.74 12.99
N PRO A 140 8.56 -3.07 12.37
CA PRO A 140 8.46 -2.98 10.93
C PRO A 140 9.69 -2.27 10.33
N CYS A 141 10.25 -2.86 9.28
CA CYS A 141 11.40 -2.31 8.57
C CYS A 141 10.93 -1.28 7.54
N ASP A 142 11.41 -0.04 7.65
CA ASP A 142 11.06 0.99 6.67
C ASP A 142 12.11 2.12 6.60
N LEU A 143 11.96 2.98 5.59
CA LEU A 143 12.83 4.12 5.35
C LEU A 143 12.16 5.42 5.82
N ASN A 144 12.65 5.95 6.94
CA ASN A 144 12.20 7.22 7.51
C ASN A 144 12.89 8.46 6.91
N LYS A 145 13.11 8.44 5.59
CA LYS A 145 13.74 9.57 4.91
C LYS A 145 12.80 10.77 4.87
N GLU A 146 13.17 11.80 5.60
CA GLU A 146 12.41 13.06 5.61
C GLU A 146 12.55 13.82 4.29
N THR A 147 11.45 14.48 3.89
CA THR A 147 11.41 15.34 2.72
C THR A 147 10.39 16.47 2.95
N CYS A 148 10.68 17.65 2.40
CA CYS A 148 9.70 18.73 2.39
C CYS A 148 8.74 18.54 1.20
N PHE A 149 7.45 18.62 1.47
CA PHE A 149 6.45 18.62 0.41
C PHE A 149 6.15 20.04 -0.03
N ASN A 150 6.18 20.26 -1.34
CA ASN A 150 5.63 21.48 -1.92
C ASN A 150 4.11 21.35 -2.02
N VAL A 151 3.40 22.46 -1.82
CA VAL A 151 1.96 22.52 -2.10
C VAL A 151 1.76 22.24 -3.60
N PRO A 152 0.98 21.22 -3.97
CA PRO A 152 0.80 20.85 -5.36
C PRO A 152 -0.02 21.89 -6.14
N ILE A 153 0.18 21.94 -7.45
CA ILE A 153 -0.64 22.79 -8.33
C ILE A 153 -2.05 22.18 -8.39
N TYR A 154 -3.07 22.97 -8.10
CA TYR A 154 -4.48 22.51 -8.01
C TYR A 154 -5.01 21.92 -9.32
N THR A 155 -4.48 22.30 -10.46
CA THR A 155 -4.90 21.78 -11.77
C THR A 155 -4.46 20.33 -12.03
N ASP A 156 -3.45 19.82 -11.32
CA ASP A 156 -3.07 18.42 -11.32
C ASP A 156 -3.83 17.70 -10.17
N ARG A 157 -5.07 17.32 -10.45
CA ARG A 157 -6.02 16.81 -9.43
C ARG A 157 -5.54 15.56 -8.72
N ASP A 158 -4.93 14.61 -9.43
CA ASP A 158 -4.46 13.36 -8.82
C ASP A 158 -3.32 13.62 -7.84
N ARG A 159 -2.32 14.38 -8.26
CA ARG A 159 -1.20 14.76 -7.39
C ARG A 159 -1.65 15.68 -6.27
N PHE A 160 -2.61 16.57 -6.54
CA PHE A 160 -3.17 17.45 -5.52
C PHE A 160 -3.80 16.63 -4.39
N SER A 161 -4.71 15.71 -4.70
CA SER A 161 -5.39 14.88 -3.72
C SER A 161 -4.42 14.03 -2.87
N ILE A 162 -3.45 13.35 -3.51
CA ILE A 162 -2.45 12.54 -2.81
C ILE A 162 -1.61 13.41 -1.87
N ASN A 163 -1.11 14.55 -2.33
CA ASN A 163 -0.25 15.42 -1.52
C ASN A 163 -1.02 16.09 -0.39
N MET A 164 -2.29 16.45 -0.60
CA MET A 164 -3.14 16.98 0.48
C MET A 164 -3.41 15.94 1.56
N SER A 165 -3.64 14.68 1.18
CA SER A 165 -3.75 13.58 2.14
C SER A 165 -2.45 13.35 2.94
N ILE A 166 -1.29 13.43 2.28
CA ILE A 166 0.01 13.34 2.96
C ILE A 166 0.19 14.50 3.95
N LEU A 167 -0.13 15.73 3.55
CA LEU A 167 -0.03 16.90 4.43
C LEU A 167 -1.01 16.80 5.61
N ALA A 168 -2.22 16.31 5.39
CA ALA A 168 -3.19 16.08 6.44
C ALA A 168 -2.69 15.05 7.46
N ASN A 169 -2.13 13.92 6.98
CA ASN A 169 -1.49 12.93 7.85
C ASN A 169 -0.37 13.56 8.69
N ILE A 170 0.52 14.36 8.09
CA ILE A 170 1.59 15.05 8.82
C ILE A 170 1.02 16.03 9.84
N GLY A 171 -0.09 16.72 9.52
CA GLY A 171 -0.81 17.59 10.45
C GLY A 171 -1.26 16.82 11.70
N ILE A 172 -1.84 15.63 11.52
CA ILE A 172 -2.25 14.76 12.65
C ILE A 172 -1.03 14.29 13.45
N ILE A 173 0.04 13.85 12.79
CA ILE A 173 1.28 13.45 13.49
C ILE A 173 1.81 14.62 14.33
N ASN A 174 1.84 15.82 13.79
CA ASN A 174 2.35 17.02 14.47
C ASN A 174 1.44 17.51 15.61
N SER A 175 0.15 17.17 15.61
CA SER A 175 -0.74 17.43 16.74
C SER A 175 -0.39 16.57 17.96
N GLN A 176 0.12 15.36 17.75
CA GLN A 176 0.40 14.38 18.81
C GLN A 176 1.88 14.35 19.21
N PHE A 177 2.80 14.56 18.28
CA PHE A 177 4.24 14.35 18.48
C PHE A 177 5.05 15.61 18.17
N ARG A 178 6.25 15.67 18.78
CA ARG A 178 7.24 16.68 18.46
C ARG A 178 8.48 15.99 17.88
N ARG A 179 8.85 16.34 16.66
CA ARG A 179 9.99 15.74 15.94
C ARG A 179 11.26 15.72 16.78
N TRP A 180 11.61 16.86 17.38
CA TRP A 180 12.80 16.94 18.21
C TRP A 180 12.80 15.89 19.33
N SER A 181 11.70 15.77 20.07
CA SER A 181 11.56 14.78 21.14
C SER A 181 11.72 13.35 20.63
N THR A 182 11.06 13.02 19.51
CA THR A 182 11.15 11.70 18.89
C THR A 182 12.58 11.37 18.46
N VAL A 183 13.25 12.29 17.81
CA VAL A 183 14.62 12.11 17.31
C VAL A 183 15.60 11.95 18.46
N CYS A 184 15.49 12.76 19.52
CA CYS A 184 16.35 12.68 20.71
C CYS A 184 16.22 11.35 21.47
N GLN A 185 15.05 10.71 21.45
CA GLN A 185 14.84 9.41 22.08
C GLN A 185 15.57 8.28 21.34
N SER A 186 15.79 8.38 20.04
CA SER A 186 16.40 7.33 19.23
C SER A 186 17.25 7.88 18.07
N PRO A 187 18.30 8.69 18.34
CA PRO A 187 19.02 9.42 17.30
C PRO A 187 19.63 8.51 16.23
N LYS A 188 20.09 7.31 16.61
CA LYS A 188 20.65 6.33 15.65
C LYS A 188 19.66 5.86 14.58
N ARG A 189 18.34 5.94 14.83
CA ARG A 189 17.31 5.63 13.84
C ARG A 189 17.09 6.77 12.85
N TRP A 190 17.41 8.00 13.25
CA TRP A 190 17.18 9.22 12.47
C TRP A 190 18.42 9.74 11.75
N PHE A 191 19.60 9.30 12.17
CA PHE A 191 20.89 9.64 11.55
C PHE A 191 21.68 8.36 11.30
N GLY A 192 21.39 7.68 10.18
CA GLY A 192 22.01 6.40 9.85
C GLY A 192 22.27 6.22 8.37
N PRO A 193 23.11 5.23 7.98
CA PRO A 193 23.52 5.01 6.59
C PRO A 193 22.38 4.60 5.66
N HIS A 194 21.27 4.10 6.22
CA HIS A 194 20.04 3.76 5.47
C HIS A 194 19.45 4.96 4.72
N LEU A 195 19.68 6.18 5.20
CA LEU A 195 19.19 7.42 4.57
C LEU A 195 19.99 7.81 3.31
N GLY A 196 21.21 7.29 3.16
CA GLY A 196 22.15 7.75 2.16
C GLY A 196 22.58 9.22 2.38
N ILE A 197 23.50 9.72 1.56
CA ILE A 197 24.09 11.07 1.73
C ILE A 197 23.00 12.16 1.70
N LYS A 198 22.12 12.15 0.70
CA LYS A 198 21.06 13.17 0.57
C LYS A 198 20.08 13.18 1.74
N GLY A 199 19.73 12.00 2.25
CA GLY A 199 18.86 11.89 3.42
C GLY A 199 19.53 12.37 4.70
N LEU A 200 20.81 12.06 4.90
CA LEU A 200 21.58 12.54 6.05
C LEU A 200 21.70 14.07 6.06
N ILE A 201 21.98 14.68 4.89
CA ILE A 201 22.01 16.15 4.75
C ILE A 201 20.66 16.73 5.14
N MET A 202 19.55 16.18 4.61
CA MET A 202 18.21 16.67 4.92
C MET A 202 17.91 16.52 6.42
N SER A 203 18.16 15.37 7.03
CA SER A 203 17.96 15.16 8.47
C SER A 203 18.76 16.13 9.32
N THR A 204 19.99 16.48 8.88
CA THR A 204 20.85 17.46 9.55
C THR A 204 20.28 18.88 9.43
N LEU A 205 19.83 19.28 8.24
CA LEU A 205 19.17 20.59 8.05
C LEU A 205 17.90 20.72 8.90
N LEU A 206 17.16 19.63 9.05
CA LEU A 206 15.96 19.57 9.87
C LEU A 206 16.24 19.35 11.37
N ALA A 207 17.49 19.25 11.79
CA ALA A 207 17.84 18.89 13.18
C ALA A 207 17.19 19.78 14.24
N ARG A 208 16.97 21.06 13.94
CA ARG A 208 16.34 22.04 14.86
C ARG A 208 14.83 22.18 14.68
N GLN A 209 14.23 21.47 13.70
CA GLN A 209 12.80 21.55 13.46
C GLN A 209 12.01 20.87 14.59
N ARG A 210 10.97 21.57 15.08
CA ARG A 210 10.09 21.06 16.13
C ARG A 210 9.05 20.06 15.59
N LEU A 211 8.63 20.26 14.36
CA LEU A 211 7.57 19.52 13.69
C LEU A 211 8.14 18.68 12.54
N PHE A 212 7.50 17.56 12.23
CA PHE A 212 7.79 16.79 11.05
C PHE A 212 7.36 17.57 9.79
N VAL A 213 8.19 17.55 8.76
CA VAL A 213 7.91 18.24 7.48
C VAL A 213 7.33 17.30 6.42
N GLY A 214 7.52 16.00 6.59
CA GLY A 214 7.05 14.95 5.69
C GLY A 214 8.06 13.84 5.51
N PHE A 215 7.66 12.77 4.82
CA PHE A 215 8.50 11.60 4.56
C PHE A 215 8.40 11.19 3.10
N THR A 216 9.49 10.66 2.56
CA THR A 216 9.47 10.02 1.24
C THR A 216 8.60 8.76 1.30
N ASN A 217 7.61 8.69 0.42
CA ASN A 217 6.75 7.51 0.29
C ASN A 217 7.13 6.73 -0.97
N PHE A 218 7.19 5.43 -0.80
CA PHE A 218 7.31 4.49 -1.90
C PHE A 218 5.97 3.78 -2.06
N HIS A 219 5.48 3.70 -3.27
CA HIS A 219 4.31 2.89 -3.58
C HIS A 219 4.77 1.44 -3.72
N SER A 220 4.86 0.78 -2.60
CA SER A 220 5.26 -0.62 -2.45
C SER A 220 4.54 -1.21 -1.24
N GLU A 221 4.70 -2.50 -1.05
CA GLU A 221 4.18 -3.19 0.13
C GLU A 221 4.63 -2.52 1.43
N GLN A 222 3.78 -2.54 2.46
CA GLN A 222 4.03 -1.85 3.72
C GLN A 222 3.86 -2.75 4.92
N ALA A 223 4.88 -2.76 5.80
CA ALA A 223 4.85 -3.50 7.05
C ALA A 223 4.22 -2.65 8.17
N PHE A 224 3.23 -3.22 8.85
CA PHE A 224 2.48 -2.55 9.89
C PHE A 224 2.38 -3.34 11.18
N LEU A 225 2.23 -2.62 12.29
CA LEU A 225 1.76 -3.13 13.57
C LEU A 225 0.26 -2.86 13.69
N LYS A 226 -0.53 -3.89 13.94
CA LYS A 226 -1.98 -3.78 14.11
C LYS A 226 -2.36 -2.83 15.25
N SER A 227 -1.60 -2.86 16.35
CA SER A 227 -1.77 -1.96 17.50
C SER A 227 -1.66 -0.48 17.14
N VAL A 228 -0.86 -0.13 16.14
CA VAL A 228 -0.71 1.27 15.66
C VAL A 228 -2.02 1.78 15.07
N PHE A 229 -2.79 0.93 14.39
CA PHE A 229 -4.09 1.34 13.85
C PHE A 229 -5.05 1.73 14.96
N TYR A 230 -5.16 0.92 16.03
CA TYR A 230 -6.01 1.25 17.18
C TYR A 230 -5.60 2.56 17.83
N GLU A 231 -4.30 2.81 18.00
CA GLU A 231 -3.81 4.06 18.57
C GLU A 231 -4.16 5.28 17.71
N VAL A 232 -4.00 5.19 16.39
CA VAL A 232 -4.34 6.30 15.49
C VAL A 232 -5.84 6.59 15.54
N TRP A 233 -6.67 5.54 15.52
CA TRP A 233 -8.12 5.68 15.63
C TRP A 233 -8.54 6.28 16.98
N GLU A 234 -7.87 5.91 18.07
CA GLU A 234 -8.13 6.49 19.40
C GLU A 234 -7.72 7.97 19.49
N LYS A 235 -6.59 8.33 18.87
CA LYS A 235 -6.02 9.70 19.01
C LYS A 235 -6.55 10.70 18.00
N ALA A 236 -7.08 10.25 16.86
CA ALA A 236 -7.60 11.11 15.81
C ALA A 236 -8.97 10.63 15.27
N PRO A 237 -9.96 10.30 16.13
CA PRO A 237 -11.21 9.65 15.71
C PRO A 237 -12.01 10.47 14.71
N ILE A 238 -12.10 11.78 14.87
CA ILE A 238 -12.85 12.67 13.97
C ILE A 238 -12.22 12.61 12.58
N PHE A 239 -10.91 12.82 12.47
CA PHE A 239 -10.23 12.82 11.18
C PHE A 239 -10.28 11.45 10.49
N MET A 240 -10.18 10.35 11.24
CA MET A 240 -10.28 9.00 10.71
C MET A 240 -11.69 8.73 10.19
N ASN A 241 -12.75 9.09 10.92
CA ASN A 241 -14.13 8.96 10.48
C ASN A 241 -14.42 9.80 9.24
N ASP A 242 -14.01 11.07 9.22
CA ASP A 242 -14.22 11.99 8.10
C ASP A 242 -13.48 11.52 6.83
N SER A 243 -12.43 10.72 7.00
CA SER A 243 -11.66 10.12 5.90
C SER A 243 -12.34 8.88 5.29
N CYS A 244 -13.29 8.27 5.99
CA CYS A 244 -13.99 7.06 5.55
C CYS A 244 -15.21 7.44 4.68
N THR A 245 -14.96 7.77 3.44
CA THR A 245 -15.95 8.18 2.45
C THR A 245 -16.20 7.07 1.42
N ARG A 246 -17.39 7.06 0.79
CA ARG A 246 -17.73 6.05 -0.22
C ARG A 246 -16.88 6.18 -1.48
N PHE A 247 -16.62 7.39 -1.94
CA PHE A 247 -15.69 7.72 -3.01
C PHE A 247 -14.54 8.56 -2.45
N ARG A 248 -13.37 8.55 -3.10
CA ARG A 248 -12.22 9.34 -2.62
C ARG A 248 -12.55 10.83 -2.57
N ALA A 249 -12.34 11.43 -1.43
CA ALA A 249 -12.38 12.87 -1.23
C ALA A 249 -10.97 13.49 -1.35
N GLU A 250 -10.90 14.81 -1.51
CA GLU A 250 -9.63 15.51 -1.78
C GLU A 250 -8.69 15.55 -0.55
N ILE A 251 -9.26 15.61 0.66
CA ILE A 251 -8.49 15.72 1.90
C ILE A 251 -8.95 14.64 2.86
N THR A 252 -8.21 13.54 2.91
CA THR A 252 -8.49 12.40 3.78
C THR A 252 -7.20 11.89 4.38
N ALA A 253 -7.28 11.08 5.44
CA ALA A 253 -6.19 10.20 5.80
C ALA A 253 -5.89 9.23 4.65
N ASN A 254 -4.68 8.70 4.61
CA ASN A 254 -4.36 7.51 3.82
C ASN A 254 -3.46 6.60 4.68
N PRO A 255 -3.20 5.34 4.30
CA PRO A 255 -2.46 4.39 5.12
C PRO A 255 -1.05 4.82 5.55
N TYR A 256 -0.46 5.81 4.87
CA TYR A 256 0.80 6.37 5.33
C TYR A 256 0.73 7.01 6.72
N ILE A 257 -0.46 7.33 7.25
CA ILE A 257 -0.61 7.82 8.63
C ILE A 257 -0.08 6.79 9.64
N PHE A 258 -0.33 5.49 9.42
CA PHE A 258 0.15 4.42 10.31
C PHE A 258 1.67 4.28 10.24
N LYS A 259 2.25 4.36 9.04
CA LYS A 259 3.69 4.42 8.82
C LYS A 259 4.33 5.60 9.53
N TYR A 260 3.77 6.80 9.39
CA TYR A 260 4.28 8.00 10.05
C TYR A 260 4.14 7.93 11.56
N TRP A 261 3.08 7.29 12.07
CA TRP A 261 2.91 7.02 13.49
C TRP A 261 3.98 6.07 14.01
N GLN A 262 4.30 5.00 13.28
CA GLN A 262 5.43 4.12 13.58
C GLN A 262 6.74 4.89 13.67
N PHE A 263 6.99 5.83 12.75
CA PHE A 263 8.16 6.69 12.80
C PHE A 263 8.13 7.62 14.03
N ALA A 264 7.05 8.33 14.25
CA ALA A 264 6.91 9.29 15.35
C ALA A 264 7.01 8.65 16.73
N THR A 265 6.63 7.39 16.87
CA THR A 265 6.75 6.60 18.11
C THR A 265 8.04 5.75 18.20
N ASN A 266 8.97 5.91 17.25
CA ASN A 266 10.17 5.08 17.15
C ASN A 266 9.90 3.56 17.07
N ARG A 267 8.71 3.13 16.64
CA ARG A 267 8.35 1.73 16.43
C ARG A 267 8.64 1.28 15.00
N PHE A 268 9.86 1.44 14.57
CA PHE A 268 10.34 0.96 13.27
C PHE A 268 11.82 0.58 13.33
N PHE A 269 12.23 -0.30 12.43
CA PHE A 269 13.64 -0.60 12.19
C PHE A 269 14.09 0.13 10.92
N PRO A 270 15.08 1.04 10.99
CA PRO A 270 15.49 1.84 9.85
C PRO A 270 16.19 0.99 8.79
N MET A 271 15.63 0.92 7.59
CA MET A 271 16.15 0.11 6.49
C MET A 271 15.87 0.76 5.14
N LYS A 272 16.79 0.63 4.20
CA LYS A 272 16.57 1.04 2.80
C LYS A 272 15.62 0.05 2.12
N ARG A 273 14.55 0.55 1.52
CA ARG A 273 13.63 -0.24 0.71
C ARG A 273 14.27 -0.60 -0.63
N ARG A 274 13.94 -1.78 -1.16
CA ARG A 274 14.43 -2.34 -2.42
C ARG A 274 13.25 -2.80 -3.28
N GLY A 275 12.54 -1.85 -3.84
CA GLY A 275 11.43 -2.08 -4.76
C GLY A 275 11.53 -1.14 -5.94
N TYR A 276 10.82 -1.45 -7.00
CA TYR A 276 10.68 -0.60 -8.16
C TYR A 276 9.22 -0.31 -8.43
N TYR A 277 8.95 0.93 -8.84
CA TYR A 277 7.61 1.42 -9.10
C TYR A 277 7.53 1.95 -10.52
N PHE A 278 6.61 1.41 -11.30
CA PHE A 278 6.38 1.80 -12.68
C PHE A 278 5.10 2.63 -12.78
N PHE A 279 5.17 3.73 -13.48
CA PHE A 279 4.01 4.44 -14.01
C PHE A 279 3.77 3.94 -15.43
N ILE A 280 2.66 3.25 -15.65
CA ILE A 280 2.28 2.76 -16.97
C ILE A 280 1.59 3.91 -17.71
N THR A 281 2.35 4.59 -18.56
CA THR A 281 1.90 5.76 -19.33
C THR A 281 1.79 5.48 -20.81
N GLU A 282 2.64 4.57 -21.34
CA GLU A 282 2.73 4.20 -22.74
C GLU A 282 3.49 2.87 -22.91
N LYS A 283 3.38 2.26 -24.09
CA LYS A 283 4.07 0.99 -24.39
C LYS A 283 5.60 1.04 -24.26
N GLY A 284 6.22 2.22 -24.36
CA GLY A 284 7.68 2.40 -24.23
C GLY A 284 8.22 2.09 -22.83
N VAL A 285 7.37 2.04 -21.80
CA VAL A 285 7.76 1.67 -20.44
C VAL A 285 8.16 0.18 -20.33
N PHE A 286 7.78 -0.64 -21.31
CA PHE A 286 7.94 -2.10 -21.24
C PHE A 286 9.41 -2.55 -21.14
N ASP A 287 10.33 -1.97 -21.86
CA ASP A 287 11.76 -2.31 -21.80
C ASP A 287 12.35 -2.03 -20.41
N GLN A 288 11.84 -1.01 -19.74
CA GLN A 288 12.21 -0.71 -18.36
C GLN A 288 11.63 -1.76 -17.41
N ILE A 289 10.38 -2.17 -17.62
CA ILE A 289 9.74 -3.23 -16.81
C ILE A 289 10.54 -4.53 -16.93
N GLU A 290 10.87 -4.97 -18.12
CA GLU A 290 11.64 -6.19 -18.36
C GLU A 290 13.00 -6.16 -17.66
N ARG A 291 13.73 -5.07 -17.79
CA ARG A 291 15.03 -4.89 -17.12
C ARG A 291 14.90 -4.95 -15.60
N GLU A 292 13.94 -4.26 -15.01
CA GLU A 292 13.81 -4.19 -13.56
C GLU A 292 13.19 -5.47 -12.95
N LEU A 293 12.32 -6.18 -13.68
CA LEU A 293 11.86 -7.51 -13.30
C LEU A 293 12.99 -8.55 -13.31
N SER A 294 13.95 -8.41 -14.23
CA SER A 294 15.14 -9.28 -14.29
C SER A 294 16.17 -8.95 -13.22
N ASN A 295 16.06 -7.80 -12.56
CA ASN A 295 16.97 -7.35 -11.52
C ASN A 295 16.62 -7.98 -10.15
N ALA A 296 17.35 -9.02 -9.74
CA ALA A 296 17.15 -9.71 -8.46
C ALA A 296 17.38 -8.82 -7.21
N LYS A 297 17.90 -7.59 -7.36
CA LYS A 297 18.03 -6.65 -6.24
C LYS A 297 16.70 -5.99 -5.88
N ASN A 298 15.74 -5.97 -6.81
CA ASN A 298 14.39 -5.49 -6.55
C ASN A 298 13.60 -6.59 -5.84
N ILE A 299 13.16 -6.32 -4.63
CA ILE A 299 12.36 -7.27 -3.84
C ILE A 299 10.91 -7.26 -4.31
N SER A 300 10.40 -6.10 -4.70
CA SER A 300 9.04 -5.95 -5.23
C SER A 300 9.02 -5.04 -6.44
N CYS A 301 8.03 -5.25 -7.31
CA CYS A 301 7.71 -4.40 -8.44
C CYS A 301 6.23 -4.03 -8.39
N CYS A 302 5.94 -2.74 -8.49
CA CYS A 302 4.57 -2.22 -8.57
C CYS A 302 4.28 -1.69 -9.97
N PHE A 303 3.15 -2.09 -10.54
CA PHE A 303 2.70 -1.75 -11.90
C PHE A 303 1.48 -0.83 -11.84
N ASN A 304 1.70 0.44 -11.57
CA ASN A 304 0.61 1.39 -11.40
C ASN A 304 0.08 1.91 -12.75
N ASP A 305 -1.19 1.61 -13.01
CA ASP A 305 -1.90 2.16 -14.15
C ASP A 305 -2.13 3.67 -14.00
N THR A 306 -2.14 4.38 -15.12
CA THR A 306 -2.36 5.82 -15.14
C THR A 306 -3.39 6.22 -16.20
N PRO A 307 -4.15 7.31 -16.00
CA PRO A 307 -5.05 7.83 -17.03
C PRO A 307 -4.37 8.25 -18.33
N LEU A 308 -3.03 8.35 -18.33
CA LEU A 308 -2.23 8.72 -19.50
C LEU A 308 -2.03 7.57 -20.48
N CYS A 309 -2.21 6.31 -20.03
CA CYS A 309 -2.10 5.12 -20.86
C CYS A 309 -3.39 4.92 -21.68
N SER A 310 -3.28 4.90 -23.01
CA SER A 310 -4.40 4.55 -23.89
C SER A 310 -4.85 3.10 -23.67
N ASP A 311 -6.09 2.79 -23.99
CA ASP A 311 -6.60 1.42 -23.83
C ASP A 311 -5.82 0.41 -24.71
N ASP A 312 -5.43 0.80 -25.94
CA ASP A 312 -4.62 -0.05 -26.83
C ASP A 312 -3.22 -0.33 -26.27
N ASP A 313 -2.53 0.70 -25.74
CA ASP A 313 -1.21 0.52 -25.12
C ASP A 313 -1.31 -0.28 -23.83
N PHE A 314 -2.38 -0.08 -23.05
CA PHE A 314 -2.64 -0.85 -21.84
C PHE A 314 -2.79 -2.35 -22.15
N ASP A 315 -3.59 -2.72 -23.15
CA ASP A 315 -3.78 -4.11 -23.55
C ASP A 315 -2.47 -4.77 -24.03
N ILE A 316 -1.66 -4.03 -24.79
CA ILE A 316 -0.35 -4.50 -25.26
C ILE A 316 0.58 -4.75 -24.06
N ILE A 317 0.65 -3.81 -23.13
CA ILE A 317 1.50 -3.91 -21.92
C ILE A 317 1.04 -5.08 -21.06
N CYS A 318 -0.27 -5.21 -20.80
CA CYS A 318 -0.82 -6.29 -19.99
C CYS A 318 -0.45 -7.68 -20.55
N LYS A 319 -0.62 -7.90 -21.85
CA LYS A 319 -0.25 -9.17 -22.51
C LYS A 319 1.25 -9.47 -22.38
N LYS A 320 2.10 -8.48 -22.64
CA LYS A 320 3.55 -8.64 -22.52
C LYS A 320 3.97 -8.91 -21.08
N LEU A 321 3.38 -8.20 -20.11
CA LEU A 321 3.67 -8.34 -18.69
C LEU A 321 3.22 -9.70 -18.17
N GLN A 322 2.04 -10.18 -18.56
CA GLN A 322 1.57 -11.53 -18.26
C GLN A 322 2.53 -12.59 -18.79
N ASN A 323 3.02 -12.46 -20.03
CA ASN A 323 3.99 -13.40 -20.61
C ASN A 323 5.32 -13.40 -19.82
N LEU A 324 5.84 -12.23 -19.43
CA LEU A 324 7.06 -12.15 -18.60
C LEU A 324 6.88 -12.79 -17.24
N LEU A 325 5.74 -12.55 -16.59
CA LEU A 325 5.43 -13.12 -15.28
C LEU A 325 5.18 -14.63 -15.38
N GLU A 326 4.55 -15.12 -16.45
CA GLU A 326 4.41 -16.56 -16.69
C GLU A 326 5.76 -17.25 -16.88
N MET A 327 6.70 -16.63 -17.60
CA MET A 327 8.08 -17.15 -17.74
C MET A 327 8.82 -17.15 -16.40
N LYS A 328 8.60 -16.16 -15.56
CA LYS A 328 9.27 -16.00 -14.26
C LYS A 328 8.67 -16.88 -13.16
N LEU A 329 7.35 -17.06 -13.19
CA LEU A 329 6.56 -17.80 -12.21
C LEU A 329 5.64 -18.82 -12.89
N PRO A 330 6.22 -19.84 -13.59
CA PRO A 330 5.46 -20.75 -14.44
C PRO A 330 4.58 -21.73 -13.66
N ASN A 331 4.93 -22.01 -12.42
CA ASN A 331 4.22 -23.00 -11.61
C ASN A 331 3.02 -22.37 -10.93
N LYS A 332 1.85 -23.01 -11.05
CA LYS A 332 0.68 -22.65 -10.26
C LYS A 332 1.00 -22.72 -8.77
N SER A 333 0.49 -21.78 -8.02
CA SER A 333 0.58 -21.80 -6.57
C SER A 333 -0.49 -22.72 -5.96
N SER A 334 -0.30 -23.16 -4.72
CA SER A 334 -1.32 -23.91 -3.97
C SER A 334 -2.60 -23.09 -3.72
N PHE A 335 -2.56 -21.79 -3.94
CA PHE A 335 -3.71 -20.89 -3.88
C PHE A 335 -4.58 -20.91 -5.16
N GLU A 336 -4.13 -21.59 -6.23
CA GLU A 336 -4.87 -21.72 -7.50
C GLU A 336 -5.53 -23.10 -7.60
N LEU A 337 -6.74 -23.15 -8.25
CA LEU A 337 -7.43 -24.40 -8.58
C LEU A 337 -6.74 -25.20 -9.70
#